data_8ff8acad970f67d542df81aebb27950e
#
_entry.id   8ff8acad970f67d542df81aebb27950e
#
_cell.length_a   1.000
_cell.length_b   1.000
_cell.length_c   1.000
_cell.angle_alpha   90.00
_cell.angle_beta   90.00
_cell.angle_gamma   90.00
#
_symmetry.space_group_name_H-M   'P 1'
#
loop_
_entity.id
_entity.type
_entity.pdbx_description
1 polymer ?
#
loop_
_entity_poly.entity_id
_entity_poly.type
_entity_poly.pdbx_seq_one_letter_code
_entity_poly.pdbx_strand_id
1 'polypeptide(L)'
;MALGASASSSGCIATSTIEFEPEENFPPSIISQSNAEFPLDEIGQINLVDLPPPEEPAEMPLEVIIRDPNFEQTLEYRIFLDPPPPSEPEFPIQQGFIEPTGFLERPRTFAISYDELDPGECHKIDLIVVGRFLSDTVELRPPEEEGDVDLATWWVEVTNAQFPDITRECR
;
A
#
# COMPACT_ATOMS: atom_id res chain seq x y z
N MET A 1 38.82 -74.24 10.79
CA MET A 1 37.64 -73.48 11.24
C MET A 1 38.11 -72.04 11.57
N ALA A 2 37.77 -71.06 10.71
CA ALA A 2 38.11 -69.67 10.91
C ALA A 2 36.77 -68.88 11.20
N LEU A 3 36.68 -68.28 12.39
CA LEU A 3 35.54 -67.44 12.75
C LEU A 3 35.85 -65.99 12.25
N GLY A 4 35.03 -65.55 11.30
CA GLY A 4 35.04 -64.14 10.88
C GLY A 4 34.18 -63.30 11.82
N ALA A 5 34.79 -62.29 12.42
CA ALA A 5 34.13 -61.27 13.22
C ALA A 5 33.64 -60.14 12.32
N SER A 6 32.32 -59.96 12.22
CA SER A 6 31.69 -58.83 11.53
C SER A 6 31.65 -57.62 12.49
N ALA A 7 32.37 -56.58 12.18
CA ALA A 7 32.28 -55.28 12.90
C ALA A 7 31.12 -54.45 12.32
N SER A 8 30.07 -54.29 13.11
CA SER A 8 28.96 -53.36 12.78
C SER A 8 29.38 -51.93 13.15
N SER A 9 29.63 -51.10 12.16
CA SER A 9 29.85 -49.66 12.33
C SER A 9 28.51 -48.95 12.51
N SER A 10 28.17 -48.59 13.74
CA SER A 10 27.05 -47.69 14.04
C SER A 10 27.45 -46.26 13.66
N GLY A 11 27.04 -45.80 12.51
CA GLY A 11 27.17 -44.39 12.13
C GLY A 11 26.20 -43.55 12.91
N CYS A 12 26.69 -42.72 13.85
CA CYS A 12 25.88 -41.64 14.44
C CYS A 12 25.67 -40.57 13.36
N ILE A 13 24.45 -40.41 12.87
CA ILE A 13 24.07 -39.24 12.11
C ILE A 13 23.96 -38.09 13.11
N ALA A 14 24.95 -37.21 13.19
CA ALA A 14 24.83 -35.95 13.90
C ALA A 14 23.91 -35.03 13.06
N THR A 15 22.65 -34.97 13.42
CA THR A 15 21.74 -33.92 12.94
C THR A 15 22.14 -32.64 13.61
N SER A 16 22.89 -31.74 12.92
CA SER A 16 22.98 -30.35 13.34
C SER A 16 21.56 -29.76 13.30
N THR A 17 21.15 -29.12 14.36
CA THR A 17 19.96 -28.26 14.34
C THR A 17 20.17 -27.24 13.24
N ILE A 18 19.34 -27.29 12.22
CA ILE A 18 19.27 -26.21 11.23
C ILE A 18 18.67 -25.03 12.00
N GLU A 19 19.51 -24.07 12.40
CA GLU A 19 19.02 -22.78 12.85
C GLU A 19 18.48 -22.09 11.58
N PHE A 20 17.17 -21.97 11.49
CA PHE A 20 16.57 -21.09 10.50
C PHE A 20 16.90 -19.66 10.93
N GLU A 21 17.61 -18.93 10.09
CA GLU A 21 17.69 -17.48 10.24
C GLU A 21 16.23 -16.96 10.17
N PRO A 22 15.87 -16.00 11.05
CA PRO A 22 14.55 -15.39 10.92
C PRO A 22 14.42 -14.82 9.50
N GLU A 23 13.26 -15.05 8.88
CA GLU A 23 12.99 -14.46 7.58
C GLU A 23 13.19 -12.95 7.67
N GLU A 24 14.07 -12.40 6.82
CA GLU A 24 14.22 -10.96 6.72
C GLU A 24 12.89 -10.40 6.23
N ASN A 25 12.35 -9.42 6.96
CA ASN A 25 11.20 -8.67 6.52
C ASN A 25 11.65 -7.67 5.46
N PHE A 26 11.16 -7.81 4.24
CA PHE A 26 11.42 -6.87 3.15
C PHE A 26 10.26 -5.90 3.02
N PRO A 27 10.51 -4.59 2.89
CA PRO A 27 9.43 -3.61 2.75
C PRO A 27 8.61 -3.86 1.50
N PRO A 28 7.30 -3.61 1.55
CA PRO A 28 6.46 -3.58 0.36
C PRO A 28 6.90 -2.46 -0.59
N SER A 29 6.52 -2.54 -1.85
CA SER A 29 6.69 -1.45 -2.80
C SER A 29 5.42 -1.23 -3.61
N ILE A 30 5.06 0.06 -3.81
CA ILE A 30 3.88 0.48 -4.56
C ILE A 30 4.32 0.91 -5.95
N ILE A 31 3.72 0.29 -6.98
CA ILE A 31 4.02 0.59 -8.38
C ILE A 31 2.74 1.03 -9.09
N SER A 32 2.84 2.04 -9.95
CA SER A 32 1.74 2.43 -10.82
C SER A 32 1.40 1.30 -11.79
N GLN A 33 0.11 1.07 -12.04
CA GLN A 33 -0.31 0.22 -13.15
C GLN A 33 -0.08 0.97 -14.48
N SER A 34 0.38 0.26 -15.51
CA SER A 34 0.75 0.86 -16.80
C SER A 34 -0.42 1.50 -17.56
N ASN A 35 -1.64 1.19 -17.17
CA ASN A 35 -2.88 1.69 -17.77
C ASN A 35 -3.85 2.24 -16.72
N ALA A 36 -3.33 2.67 -15.57
CA ALA A 36 -4.13 3.33 -14.55
C ALA A 36 -4.75 4.63 -15.09
N GLU A 37 -5.98 4.90 -14.74
CA GLU A 37 -6.66 6.15 -15.08
C GLU A 37 -5.97 7.36 -14.42
N PHE A 38 -5.48 7.16 -13.20
CA PHE A 38 -4.71 8.15 -12.43
C PHE A 38 -3.33 7.58 -12.11
N PRO A 39 -2.33 7.74 -13.00
CA PRO A 39 -0.97 7.26 -12.76
C PRO A 39 -0.27 8.10 -11.68
N LEU A 40 0.69 7.48 -10.98
CA LEU A 40 1.42 8.11 -9.85
C LEU A 40 2.35 9.26 -10.27
N ASP A 41 2.78 9.28 -11.53
CA ASP A 41 3.76 10.22 -12.08
C ASP A 41 3.13 11.40 -12.82
N GLU A 42 1.80 11.47 -12.85
CA GLU A 42 1.05 12.54 -13.51
C GLU A 42 0.07 13.19 -12.53
N ILE A 43 -0.28 14.46 -12.81
CA ILE A 43 -1.36 15.15 -12.08
C ILE A 43 -2.68 14.70 -12.71
N GLY A 44 -3.53 14.07 -11.91
CA GLY A 44 -4.88 13.70 -12.31
C GLY A 44 -5.76 14.94 -12.50
N GLN A 45 -6.67 14.89 -13.47
CA GLN A 45 -7.63 15.95 -13.71
C GLN A 45 -9.05 15.40 -13.68
N ILE A 46 -9.89 15.97 -12.85
CA ILE A 46 -11.30 15.59 -12.70
C ILE A 46 -12.18 16.80 -12.95
N ASN A 47 -13.12 16.64 -13.88
CA ASN A 47 -14.17 17.64 -14.10
C ASN A 47 -15.51 17.08 -13.61
N LEU A 48 -15.98 17.52 -12.47
CA LEU A 48 -17.22 17.03 -11.87
C LEU A 48 -18.49 17.28 -12.70
N VAL A 49 -18.42 18.17 -13.71
CA VAL A 49 -19.55 18.41 -14.64
C VAL A 49 -19.76 17.23 -15.59
N ASP A 50 -18.69 16.54 -15.93
CA ASP A 50 -18.70 15.46 -16.91
C ASP A 50 -19.04 14.11 -16.30
N LEU A 51 -19.18 14.06 -14.96
CA LEU A 51 -19.58 12.83 -14.28
C LEU A 51 -21.06 12.52 -14.56
N PRO A 52 -21.40 11.26 -14.78
CA PRO A 52 -22.79 10.85 -14.91
C PRO A 52 -23.56 11.18 -13.61
N PRO A 53 -24.85 11.53 -13.69
CA PRO A 53 -25.66 11.76 -12.49
C PRO A 53 -25.60 10.52 -11.60
N PRO A 54 -25.40 10.70 -10.27
CA PRO A 54 -25.10 9.61 -9.36
C PRO A 54 -26.33 8.71 -9.16
N GLU A 55 -26.41 7.61 -9.90
CA GLU A 55 -27.19 6.43 -9.49
C GLU A 55 -26.40 5.59 -8.47
N GLU A 56 -25.07 5.78 -8.43
CA GLU A 56 -24.11 5.26 -7.44
C GLU A 56 -23.11 6.37 -7.10
N PRO A 57 -22.52 6.41 -5.89
CA PRO A 57 -21.50 7.37 -5.57
C PRO A 57 -20.36 7.25 -6.58
N ALA A 58 -20.14 8.32 -7.32
CA ALA A 58 -19.02 8.36 -8.26
C ALA A 58 -17.71 8.37 -7.49
N GLU A 59 -16.79 7.45 -7.83
CA GLU A 59 -15.54 7.23 -7.13
C GLU A 59 -14.36 7.33 -8.10
N MET A 60 -13.27 7.91 -7.62
CA MET A 60 -12.00 7.95 -8.32
C MET A 60 -11.22 6.66 -8.01
N PRO A 61 -10.87 5.85 -9.02
CA PRO A 61 -10.08 4.64 -8.82
C PRO A 61 -8.59 4.97 -8.70
N LEU A 62 -7.95 4.53 -7.62
CA LEU A 62 -6.50 4.54 -7.44
C LEU A 62 -5.96 3.14 -7.67
N GLU A 63 -5.43 2.90 -8.85
CA GLU A 63 -4.98 1.58 -9.30
C GLU A 63 -3.47 1.42 -9.12
N VAL A 64 -3.06 0.46 -8.31
CA VAL A 64 -1.66 0.15 -8.03
C VAL A 64 -1.39 -1.35 -8.05
N ILE A 65 -0.12 -1.69 -8.18
CA ILE A 65 0.41 -3.02 -7.89
C ILE A 65 1.26 -2.90 -6.63
N ILE A 66 0.90 -3.64 -5.59
CA ILE A 66 1.70 -3.74 -4.39
C ILE A 66 2.58 -4.98 -4.53
N ARG A 67 3.88 -4.77 -4.56
CA ARG A 67 4.88 -5.84 -4.63
C ARG A 67 5.44 -6.04 -3.23
N ASP A 68 5.33 -7.28 -2.73
CA ASP A 68 5.81 -7.66 -1.42
C ASP A 68 6.53 -9.01 -1.52
N PRO A 69 7.86 -9.03 -1.25
CA PRO A 69 8.62 -10.27 -1.20
C PRO A 69 8.09 -11.28 -0.17
N ASN A 70 7.47 -10.79 0.89
CA ASN A 70 6.81 -11.60 1.92
C ASN A 70 5.38 -11.94 1.51
N PHE A 71 5.23 -12.66 0.40
CA PHE A 71 3.95 -12.89 -0.30
C PHE A 71 2.86 -13.61 0.53
N GLU A 72 3.20 -14.16 1.68
CA GLU A 72 2.27 -14.76 2.66
C GLU A 72 1.86 -13.80 3.78
N GLN A 73 2.47 -12.61 3.84
CA GLN A 73 2.19 -11.60 4.85
C GLN A 73 0.91 -10.81 4.49
N THR A 74 0.07 -10.55 5.49
CA THR A 74 -0.97 -9.54 5.41
C THR A 74 -0.34 -8.17 5.61
N LEU A 75 -0.63 -7.24 4.72
CA LEU A 75 -0.18 -5.85 4.83
C LEU A 75 -1.31 -4.97 5.36
N GLU A 76 -0.95 -3.88 6.01
CA GLU A 76 -1.88 -2.83 6.42
C GLU A 76 -1.74 -1.61 5.52
N TYR A 77 -2.85 -0.90 5.26
CA TYR A 77 -2.81 0.34 4.51
C TYR A 77 -3.64 1.44 5.17
N ARG A 78 -3.24 2.68 4.91
CA ARG A 78 -3.98 3.90 5.24
C ARG A 78 -3.92 4.88 4.09
N ILE A 79 -5.06 5.53 3.80
CA ILE A 79 -5.17 6.57 2.78
C ILE A 79 -5.53 7.88 3.46
N PHE A 80 -4.79 8.92 3.14
CA PHE A 80 -4.98 10.27 3.67
C PHE A 80 -5.29 11.22 2.52
N LEU A 81 -6.21 12.14 2.76
CA LEU A 81 -6.55 13.22 1.83
C LEU A 81 -6.09 14.54 2.44
N ASP A 82 -5.35 15.33 1.66
CA ASP A 82 -4.81 16.64 2.04
C ASP A 82 -4.16 16.66 3.43
N PRO A 83 -3.17 15.77 3.64
CA PRO A 83 -2.58 15.60 4.95
C PRO A 83 -2.10 16.93 5.54
N PRO A 84 -2.48 17.27 6.78
CA PRO A 84 -2.04 18.47 7.45
C PRO A 84 -0.52 18.45 7.72
N PRO A 85 0.09 19.57 8.12
CA PRO A 85 1.47 19.58 8.56
C PRO A 85 1.72 18.54 9.67
N PRO A 86 2.93 17.97 9.79
CA PRO A 86 3.24 16.88 10.74
C PRO A 86 2.96 17.17 12.22
N SER A 87 2.67 18.44 12.57
CA SER A 87 2.34 18.86 13.94
C SER A 87 0.87 18.70 14.30
N GLU A 88 0.00 18.38 13.35
CA GLU A 88 -1.43 18.23 13.55
C GLU A 88 -1.83 16.76 13.46
N PRO A 89 -2.83 16.33 14.26
CA PRO A 89 -3.34 14.96 14.15
C PRO A 89 -4.00 14.76 12.79
N GLU A 90 -3.79 13.59 12.21
CA GLU A 90 -4.27 13.25 10.90
C GLU A 90 -5.04 11.95 10.93
N PHE A 91 -6.20 11.95 10.31
CA PHE A 91 -7.05 10.77 10.23
C PHE A 91 -7.08 10.26 8.78
N PRO A 92 -6.89 8.95 8.57
CA PRO A 92 -7.06 8.38 7.24
C PRO A 92 -8.54 8.41 6.84
N ILE A 93 -8.81 8.74 5.59
CA ILE A 93 -10.15 8.64 4.99
C ILE A 93 -10.52 7.17 4.75
N GLN A 94 -9.52 6.31 4.55
CA GLN A 94 -9.68 4.88 4.38
C GLN A 94 -8.52 4.12 5.01
N GLN A 95 -8.80 2.95 5.59
CA GLN A 95 -7.79 2.03 6.11
C GLN A 95 -8.27 0.58 6.03
N GLY A 96 -7.34 -0.36 6.07
CA GLY A 96 -7.68 -1.78 6.06
C GLY A 96 -6.47 -2.68 5.86
N PHE A 97 -6.76 -3.88 5.38
CA PHE A 97 -5.78 -4.94 5.18
C PHE A 97 -5.70 -5.34 3.71
N ILE A 98 -4.51 -5.77 3.31
CA ILE A 98 -4.24 -6.36 2.00
C ILE A 98 -3.85 -7.80 2.25
N GLU A 99 -4.82 -8.68 2.03
CA GLU A 99 -4.63 -10.12 2.24
C GLU A 99 -3.58 -10.71 1.28
N PRO A 100 -2.81 -11.69 1.74
CA PRO A 100 -1.86 -12.39 0.91
C PRO A 100 -2.57 -13.12 -0.24
N THR A 101 -1.93 -13.11 -1.40
CA THR A 101 -2.43 -13.81 -2.60
C THR A 101 -1.59 -15.04 -2.95
N GLY A 102 -0.47 -15.24 -2.24
CA GLY A 102 0.55 -16.24 -2.59
C GLY A 102 1.43 -15.82 -3.78
N PHE A 103 1.29 -14.56 -4.24
CA PHE A 103 2.07 -13.98 -5.34
C PHE A 103 2.80 -12.73 -4.87
N LEU A 104 3.96 -12.48 -5.47
CA LEU A 104 4.78 -11.30 -5.22
C LEU A 104 4.03 -10.00 -5.50
N GLU A 105 3.19 -9.98 -6.52
CA GLU A 105 2.45 -8.81 -6.99
C GLU A 105 0.95 -8.96 -6.66
N ARG A 106 0.41 -7.92 -6.03
CA ARG A 106 -0.99 -7.84 -5.60
C ARG A 106 -1.63 -6.59 -6.23
N PRO A 107 -2.28 -6.70 -7.40
CA PRO A 107 -3.05 -5.60 -7.96
C PRO A 107 -4.15 -5.16 -6.99
N ARG A 108 -4.30 -3.85 -6.78
CA ARG A 108 -5.31 -3.25 -5.91
C ARG A 108 -5.89 -2.00 -6.55
N THR A 109 -7.19 -1.82 -6.32
CA THR A 109 -7.89 -0.57 -6.63
C THR A 109 -8.49 -0.07 -5.32
N PHE A 110 -8.13 1.15 -4.98
CA PHE A 110 -8.77 1.90 -3.89
C PHE A 110 -9.70 2.92 -4.52
N ALA A 111 -10.79 3.26 -3.85
CA ALA A 111 -11.77 4.18 -4.37
C ALA A 111 -11.92 5.38 -3.43
N ILE A 112 -11.82 6.59 -3.97
CA ILE A 112 -12.05 7.84 -3.25
C ILE A 112 -13.34 8.43 -3.76
N SER A 113 -14.28 8.74 -2.84
CA SER A 113 -15.52 9.41 -3.22
C SER A 113 -15.23 10.81 -3.75
N TYR A 114 -15.84 11.16 -4.89
CA TYR A 114 -15.73 12.53 -5.40
C TYR A 114 -16.37 13.57 -4.47
N ASP A 115 -17.27 13.15 -3.57
CA ASP A 115 -17.86 14.04 -2.56
C ASP A 115 -16.85 14.52 -1.51
N GLU A 116 -15.69 13.87 -1.42
CA GLU A 116 -14.60 14.27 -0.52
C GLU A 116 -13.63 15.27 -1.17
N LEU A 117 -13.79 15.55 -2.47
CA LEU A 117 -12.89 16.39 -3.25
C LEU A 117 -13.54 17.74 -3.53
N ASP A 118 -13.02 18.80 -2.94
CA ASP A 118 -13.52 20.16 -3.14
C ASP A 118 -13.14 20.69 -4.53
N PRO A 119 -14.12 21.17 -5.34
CA PRO A 119 -13.82 21.71 -6.66
C PRO A 119 -13.13 23.07 -6.60
N GLY A 120 -12.21 23.33 -7.53
CA GLY A 120 -11.36 24.52 -7.60
C GLY A 120 -10.06 24.37 -6.84
N GLU A 121 -9.78 23.17 -6.29
CA GLU A 121 -8.58 22.88 -5.51
C GLU A 121 -7.76 21.73 -6.11
N CYS A 122 -6.49 21.70 -5.72
CA CYS A 122 -5.62 20.56 -5.93
C CYS A 122 -5.53 19.74 -4.66
N HIS A 123 -5.91 18.49 -4.74
CA HIS A 123 -5.88 17.53 -3.65
C HIS A 123 -4.63 16.67 -3.70
N LYS A 124 -4.08 16.39 -2.51
CA LYS A 124 -3.01 15.43 -2.30
C LYS A 124 -3.57 14.18 -1.65
N ILE A 125 -3.35 13.02 -2.26
CA ILE A 125 -3.78 11.72 -1.72
C ILE A 125 -2.54 10.89 -1.46
N ASP A 126 -2.33 10.52 -0.20
CA ASP A 126 -1.23 9.66 0.24
C ASP A 126 -1.75 8.27 0.59
N LEU A 127 -1.25 7.23 -0.10
CA LEU A 127 -1.42 5.83 0.26
C LEU A 127 -0.16 5.35 0.96
N ILE A 128 -0.29 4.89 2.19
CA ILE A 128 0.79 4.27 2.97
C ILE A 128 0.49 2.78 3.10
N VAL A 129 1.46 1.95 2.74
CA VAL A 129 1.41 0.50 2.90
C VAL A 129 2.57 0.06 3.76
N VAL A 130 2.30 -0.77 4.77
CA VAL A 130 3.27 -1.30 5.73
C VAL A 130 3.00 -2.78 5.97
N GLY A 131 3.97 -3.51 6.50
CA GLY A 131 3.71 -4.83 7.07
C GLY A 131 2.76 -4.73 8.26
N ARG A 132 3.04 -3.76 9.16
CA ARG A 132 2.17 -3.43 10.30
C ARG A 132 2.43 -2.00 10.77
N PHE A 133 1.37 -1.28 11.16
CA PHE A 133 1.54 0.01 11.82
C PHE A 133 1.97 -0.16 13.29
N LEU A 134 2.82 0.76 13.78
CA LEU A 134 3.32 0.77 15.17
C LEU A 134 2.19 0.80 16.21
N SER A 135 1.05 1.37 15.85
CA SER A 135 -0.08 1.52 16.77
C SER A 135 -1.40 1.41 16.01
N ASP A 136 -2.39 0.84 16.71
CA ASP A 136 -3.78 0.83 16.25
C ASP A 136 -4.40 2.24 16.26
N THR A 137 -3.72 3.24 16.84
CA THR A 137 -4.15 4.64 16.73
C THR A 137 -3.95 5.12 15.31
N VAL A 138 -5.07 5.47 14.69
CA VAL A 138 -5.14 5.86 13.27
C VAL A 138 -4.35 7.11 12.92
N GLU A 139 -4.00 7.92 13.92
CA GLU A 139 -3.24 9.17 13.79
C GLU A 139 -1.74 8.96 13.50
N LEU A 140 -1.22 7.73 13.66
CA LEU A 140 0.19 7.45 13.48
C LEU A 140 0.46 6.76 12.15
N ARG A 141 1.45 7.30 11.43
CA ARG A 141 1.90 6.79 10.13
C ARG A 141 3.06 5.79 10.20
N PRO A 142 3.92 5.78 11.26
CA PRO A 142 5.11 4.97 11.23
C PRO A 142 4.79 3.47 11.28
N PRO A 143 5.58 2.65 10.57
CA PRO A 143 5.51 1.20 10.66
C PRO A 143 6.00 0.70 12.03
N GLU A 144 5.64 -0.51 12.41
CA GLU A 144 6.16 -1.19 13.60
C GLU A 144 7.65 -1.48 13.46
N GLU A 145 8.09 -1.88 12.27
CA GLU A 145 9.48 -2.09 11.92
C GLU A 145 10.00 -0.91 11.08
N GLU A 146 11.13 -0.34 11.49
CA GLU A 146 11.75 0.78 10.78
C GLU A 146 12.10 0.37 9.33
N GLY A 147 11.60 1.14 8.37
CA GLY A 147 11.83 0.90 6.94
C GLY A 147 10.80 -0.03 6.28
N ASP A 148 9.94 -0.71 7.03
CA ASP A 148 8.88 -1.57 6.48
C ASP A 148 7.68 -0.75 6.01
N VAL A 149 7.90 0.17 5.07
CA VAL A 149 6.88 1.09 4.56
C VAL A 149 7.17 1.52 3.13
N ASP A 150 6.11 1.69 2.36
CA ASP A 150 6.16 2.47 1.12
C ASP A 150 4.98 3.46 1.04
N LEU A 151 5.21 4.55 0.31
CA LEU A 151 4.29 5.67 0.15
C LEU A 151 4.08 5.97 -1.33
N ALA A 152 2.82 5.99 -1.75
CA ALA A 152 2.42 6.52 -3.04
C ALA A 152 1.61 7.81 -2.86
N THR A 153 1.88 8.81 -3.70
CA THR A 153 1.19 10.10 -3.67
C THR A 153 0.57 10.39 -5.03
N TRP A 154 -0.71 10.73 -5.04
CA TRP A 154 -1.39 11.32 -6.18
C TRP A 154 -1.65 12.80 -5.92
N TRP A 155 -1.55 13.56 -7.00
CA TRP A 155 -2.00 14.93 -7.06
C TRP A 155 -3.17 15.00 -8.04
N VAL A 156 -4.29 15.61 -7.62
CA VAL A 156 -5.53 15.62 -8.40
C VAL A 156 -6.11 17.04 -8.43
N GLU A 157 -6.25 17.59 -9.63
CA GLU A 157 -6.96 18.85 -9.87
C GLU A 157 -8.44 18.57 -10.08
N VAL A 158 -9.28 19.21 -9.27
CA VAL A 158 -10.73 19.03 -9.33
C VAL A 158 -11.42 20.31 -9.76
N THR A 159 -12.18 20.26 -10.85
CA THR A 159 -12.93 21.39 -11.41
C THR A 159 -14.41 21.09 -11.50
N ASN A 160 -15.24 22.13 -11.58
CA ASN A 160 -16.67 22.04 -11.93
C ASN A 160 -17.13 23.29 -12.66
N ALA A 161 -18.44 23.38 -13.00
CA ALA A 161 -18.99 24.54 -13.71
C ALA A 161 -18.89 25.88 -12.94
N GLN A 162 -18.84 25.82 -11.59
CA GLN A 162 -18.71 27.00 -10.74
C GLN A 162 -17.24 27.39 -10.52
N PHE A 163 -16.35 26.41 -10.49
CA PHE A 163 -14.92 26.54 -10.31
C PHE A 163 -14.20 25.87 -11.49
N PRO A 164 -14.16 26.55 -12.66
CA PRO A 164 -13.55 25.99 -13.86
C PRO A 164 -12.03 26.05 -13.83
N ASP A 165 -11.46 26.87 -12.95
CA ASP A 165 -10.02 27.07 -12.81
C ASP A 165 -9.54 26.62 -11.43
N ILE A 166 -8.34 26.08 -11.38
CA ILE A 166 -7.68 25.69 -10.13
C ILE A 166 -7.10 26.92 -9.47
N THR A 167 -7.47 27.17 -8.22
CA THR A 167 -6.99 28.32 -7.42
C THR A 167 -5.66 28.02 -6.71
N ARG A 168 -5.34 26.73 -6.51
CA ARG A 168 -4.13 26.26 -5.86
C ARG A 168 -3.44 25.22 -6.75
N GLU A 169 -2.25 25.54 -7.24
CA GLU A 169 -1.45 24.62 -8.05
C GLU A 169 -1.04 23.38 -7.27
N CYS A 170 -1.08 22.22 -7.94
CA CYS A 170 -0.48 20.98 -7.45
C CYS A 170 1.05 21.11 -7.40
N ARG A 171 1.66 20.78 -6.27
CA ARG A 171 3.11 20.84 -6.06
C ARG A 171 3.64 19.62 -5.34
#